data_52b0cf083bcd2e8dec03bb00726eb9c6
#
_entry.id   52b0cf083bcd2e8dec03bb00726eb9c6
#
_cell.length_a   1.000
_cell.length_b   1.000
_cell.length_c   1.000
_cell.angle_alpha   90.00
_cell.angle_beta   90.00
_cell.angle_gamma   90.00
#
_symmetry.space_group_name_H-M   'P 1'
#
loop_
_entity.id
_entity.type
_entity.pdbx_description
1 polymer ?
#
loop_
_entity_poly.entity_id
_entity_poly.type
_entity_poly.pdbx_seq_one_letter_code
_entity_poly.pdbx_strand_id
1 'polypeptide(L)'
;MKKLLSIWLLSAVLLLCACSQRPKTVETPAEEPKVEVCDTLGVVNADTPTEARLRAMGLVDISEMDSSIAVHLVYATPYNFLGKQLYHDLTKAFMLPELAEKVLNAQQALKKIRPDLNLLIYDASRPVSVQYEMWNMVKGTSMMPYVSNPNRGHGMHNYGAAVDVTLMDCTGRPLPMGSEYDYFGVEANTNNEQQLLAEGRITKRELENRLLLRKVMTGAGLHIIQSEWWHFNLTSSETERKKLQLIDF
;
A
#
# COMPACT_ATOMS: atom_id res chain seq x y z
N MET A 1 -32.46 76.15 33.76
CA MET A 1 -32.39 75.88 35.18
C MET A 1 -33.39 74.80 35.53
N LYS A 2 -32.98 73.88 36.34
CA LYS A 2 -33.72 72.75 36.99
C LYS A 2 -33.89 71.48 36.16
N LYS A 3 -33.09 70.55 36.63
CA LYS A 3 -33.03 69.12 36.42
C LYS A 3 -34.31 68.39 36.87
N LEU A 4 -34.73 67.39 36.18
CA LEU A 4 -35.55 66.33 36.74
C LEU A 4 -34.97 64.96 36.30
N LEU A 5 -34.52 64.24 37.28
CA LEU A 5 -34.13 62.82 37.18
C LEU A 5 -35.42 61.98 37.00
N SER A 6 -35.42 61.11 36.06
CA SER A 6 -36.36 59.98 36.03
C SER A 6 -35.60 58.68 36.07
N ILE A 7 -35.79 57.98 37.17
CA ILE A 7 -35.30 56.64 37.47
C ILE A 7 -36.27 55.65 36.77
N TRP A 8 -35.75 54.85 35.88
CA TRP A 8 -36.46 53.69 35.32
C TRP A 8 -35.84 52.42 35.87
N LEU A 9 -36.65 51.69 36.65
CA LEU A 9 -36.39 50.32 37.08
C LEU A 9 -36.53 49.41 35.83
N LEU A 10 -35.45 48.73 35.43
CA LEU A 10 -35.53 47.64 34.49
C LEU A 10 -35.49 46.31 35.26
N SER A 11 -36.65 45.64 35.22
CA SER A 11 -36.79 44.27 35.69
C SER A 11 -36.05 43.34 34.76
N ALA A 12 -35.01 42.66 35.25
CA ALA A 12 -34.30 41.62 34.52
C ALA A 12 -35.11 40.32 34.55
N VAL A 13 -35.67 39.97 33.39
CA VAL A 13 -36.20 38.62 33.15
C VAL A 13 -35.05 37.71 32.72
N LEU A 14 -34.65 36.83 33.63
CA LEU A 14 -33.69 35.73 33.29
C LEU A 14 -34.44 34.68 32.46
N LEU A 15 -34.24 34.71 31.15
CA LEU A 15 -34.54 33.57 30.30
C LEU A 15 -33.38 32.54 30.43
N LEU A 16 -33.63 31.47 31.15
CA LEU A 16 -32.81 30.25 31.13
C LEU A 16 -32.97 29.55 29.78
N CYS A 17 -32.07 29.83 28.86
CA CYS A 17 -31.97 29.07 27.63
C CYS A 17 -31.23 27.77 27.91
N ALA A 18 -31.96 26.68 28.15
CA ALA A 18 -31.39 25.34 28.26
C ALA A 18 -30.94 24.89 26.86
N CYS A 19 -29.66 25.14 26.54
CA CYS A 19 -29.00 24.50 25.41
C CYS A 19 -28.85 23.00 25.72
N SER A 20 -29.78 22.21 25.20
CA SER A 20 -29.64 20.78 25.07
C SER A 20 -28.52 20.48 24.08
N GLN A 21 -27.29 20.29 24.56
CA GLN A 21 -26.21 19.75 23.77
C GLN A 21 -26.50 18.27 23.56
N ARG A 22 -26.94 17.90 22.34
CA ARG A 22 -26.89 16.50 21.90
C ARG A 22 -25.44 16.06 21.94
N PRO A 23 -25.11 14.92 22.54
CA PRO A 23 -23.77 14.36 22.42
C PRO A 23 -23.52 14.06 20.94
N LYS A 24 -22.45 14.63 20.38
CA LYS A 24 -21.91 14.20 19.10
C LYS A 24 -21.48 12.75 19.29
N THR A 25 -22.18 11.83 18.65
CA THR A 25 -21.70 10.47 18.46
C THR A 25 -20.38 10.61 17.70
N VAL A 26 -19.28 10.33 18.40
CA VAL A 26 -17.98 10.10 17.77
C VAL A 26 -18.16 8.79 17.02
N GLU A 27 -18.30 8.86 15.70
CA GLU A 27 -18.18 7.70 14.86
C GLU A 27 -16.76 7.15 15.07
N THR A 28 -16.67 5.99 15.69
CA THR A 28 -15.44 5.23 15.79
C THR A 28 -15.04 4.91 14.35
N PRO A 29 -13.80 5.24 13.94
CA PRO A 29 -13.33 4.82 12.62
C PRO A 29 -13.53 3.31 12.50
N ALA A 30 -14.02 2.87 11.34
CA ALA A 30 -14.14 1.44 11.03
C ALA A 30 -12.78 0.78 11.31
N GLU A 31 -12.79 -0.27 12.12
CA GLU A 31 -11.60 -1.03 12.47
C GLU A 31 -11.05 -1.64 11.17
N GLU A 32 -9.87 -1.17 10.73
CA GLU A 32 -9.18 -1.77 9.60
C GLU A 32 -9.00 -3.27 9.86
N PRO A 33 -9.18 -4.13 8.83
CA PRO A 33 -9.06 -5.56 9.01
C PRO A 33 -7.67 -5.89 9.57
N LYS A 34 -7.65 -6.47 10.77
CA LYS A 34 -6.44 -7.06 11.35
C LYS A 34 -5.96 -8.13 10.39
N VAL A 35 -4.77 -7.96 9.85
CA VAL A 35 -4.08 -9.06 9.15
C VAL A 35 -3.86 -10.14 10.23
N GLU A 36 -4.60 -11.24 10.13
CA GLU A 36 -4.34 -12.41 10.95
C GLU A 36 -2.97 -12.94 10.54
N VAL A 37 -1.96 -12.60 11.33
CA VAL A 37 -0.68 -13.31 11.29
C VAL A 37 -0.96 -14.68 11.88
N CYS A 38 -1.32 -15.61 11.00
CA CYS A 38 -1.54 -16.99 11.38
C CYS A 38 -0.17 -17.58 11.73
N ASP A 39 0.08 -17.74 13.02
CA ASP A 39 1.18 -18.55 13.56
C ASP A 39 0.88 -20.03 13.26
N THR A 40 0.86 -20.40 11.98
CA THR A 40 0.80 -21.79 11.53
C THR A 40 2.22 -22.29 11.28
N LEU A 41 2.87 -22.67 12.35
CA LEU A 41 4.01 -23.60 12.28
C LEU A 41 3.60 -24.82 11.44
N GLY A 42 4.14 -24.91 10.23
CA GLY A 42 4.45 -26.18 9.60
C GLY A 42 3.45 -26.82 8.66
N VAL A 43 2.43 -26.14 8.14
CA VAL A 43 1.72 -26.63 6.96
C VAL A 43 2.26 -25.88 5.74
N VAL A 44 3.25 -26.47 5.08
CA VAL A 44 3.59 -26.06 3.70
C VAL A 44 2.38 -26.44 2.86
N ASN A 45 1.45 -25.52 2.65
CA ASN A 45 0.35 -25.73 1.74
C ASN A 45 0.96 -25.96 0.35
N ALA A 46 0.57 -27.07 -0.30
CA ALA A 46 0.99 -27.36 -1.66
C ALA A 46 0.70 -26.15 -2.55
N ASP A 47 1.58 -25.90 -3.52
CA ASP A 47 1.35 -24.84 -4.49
C ASP A 47 0.04 -25.08 -5.25
N THR A 48 -0.71 -24.03 -5.46
CA THR A 48 -1.86 -24.01 -6.36
C THR A 48 -1.40 -24.19 -7.82
N PRO A 49 -2.31 -24.42 -8.79
CA PRO A 49 -1.91 -24.51 -10.19
C PRO A 49 -1.13 -23.30 -10.70
N THR A 50 -1.53 -22.06 -10.36
CA THR A 50 -0.82 -20.84 -10.74
C THR A 50 0.54 -20.75 -10.04
N GLU A 51 0.60 -21.04 -8.74
CA GLU A 51 1.84 -21.03 -7.97
C GLU A 51 2.85 -22.06 -8.49
N ALA A 52 2.39 -23.29 -8.82
CA ALA A 52 3.23 -24.31 -9.42
C ALA A 52 3.80 -23.89 -10.79
N ARG A 53 3.02 -23.15 -11.61
CA ARG A 53 3.52 -22.58 -12.88
C ARG A 53 4.58 -21.51 -12.66
N LEU A 54 4.35 -20.59 -11.71
CA LEU A 54 5.32 -19.57 -11.35
C LEU A 54 6.64 -20.21 -10.87
N ARG A 55 6.56 -21.24 -10.02
CA ARG A 55 7.74 -21.98 -9.55
C ARG A 55 8.45 -22.69 -10.69
N ALA A 56 7.71 -23.31 -11.62
CA ALA A 56 8.29 -23.96 -12.79
C ALA A 56 9.00 -22.97 -13.73
N MET A 57 8.63 -21.70 -13.72
CA MET A 57 9.31 -20.60 -14.41
C MET A 57 10.57 -20.11 -13.66
N GLY A 58 10.89 -20.68 -12.49
CA GLY A 58 12.04 -20.30 -11.67
C GLY A 58 11.79 -19.16 -10.69
N LEU A 59 10.55 -18.73 -10.50
CA LEU A 59 10.22 -17.75 -9.47
C LEU A 59 10.19 -18.43 -8.09
N VAL A 60 10.50 -17.65 -7.05
CA VAL A 60 10.54 -18.12 -5.67
C VAL A 60 9.51 -17.40 -4.81
N ASP A 61 8.95 -18.09 -3.84
CA ASP A 61 8.09 -17.49 -2.81
C ASP A 61 8.97 -16.86 -1.73
N ILE A 62 8.81 -15.54 -1.51
CA ILE A 62 9.63 -14.80 -0.54
C ILE A 62 9.40 -15.27 0.90
N SER A 63 8.22 -15.78 1.24
CA SER A 63 7.90 -16.27 2.59
C SER A 63 8.67 -17.53 2.97
N GLU A 64 9.15 -18.31 1.98
CA GLU A 64 10.03 -19.46 2.20
C GLU A 64 11.46 -19.02 2.54
N MET A 65 11.87 -17.81 2.18
CA MET A 65 13.19 -17.26 2.46
C MET A 65 13.26 -16.55 3.81
N ASP A 66 12.20 -15.83 4.20
CA ASP A 66 12.07 -15.15 5.50
C ASP A 66 10.60 -15.03 5.89
N SER A 67 10.16 -15.85 6.84
CA SER A 67 8.77 -15.87 7.33
C SER A 67 8.35 -14.61 8.09
N SER A 68 9.28 -13.70 8.41
CA SER A 68 8.96 -12.41 9.01
C SER A 68 8.48 -11.37 7.98
N ILE A 69 8.71 -11.63 6.69
CA ILE A 69 8.12 -10.83 5.59
C ILE A 69 6.68 -11.29 5.41
N ALA A 70 5.75 -10.40 5.75
CA ALA A 70 4.32 -10.70 5.62
C ALA A 70 3.85 -10.55 4.17
N VAL A 71 2.85 -11.34 3.79
CA VAL A 71 2.23 -11.31 2.46
C VAL A 71 0.74 -11.09 2.60
N HIS A 72 0.22 -10.06 1.95
CA HIS A 72 -1.20 -9.78 1.81
C HIS A 72 -1.44 -9.33 0.37
N LEU A 73 -1.60 -10.27 -0.54
CA LEU A 73 -1.88 -9.95 -1.94
C LEU A 73 -3.25 -9.30 -2.06
N VAL A 74 -3.28 -7.99 -2.26
CA VAL A 74 -4.51 -7.18 -2.27
C VAL A 74 -5.47 -7.66 -3.36
N TYR A 75 -4.94 -8.08 -4.52
CA TYR A 75 -5.75 -8.60 -5.62
C TYR A 75 -6.26 -10.03 -5.43
N ALA A 76 -5.84 -10.73 -4.37
CA ALA A 76 -6.45 -11.98 -3.93
C ALA A 76 -7.77 -11.76 -3.14
N THR A 77 -8.15 -10.50 -2.91
CA THR A 77 -9.37 -10.10 -2.21
C THR A 77 -10.19 -9.14 -3.07
N PRO A 78 -11.49 -8.93 -2.79
CA PRO A 78 -12.28 -7.87 -3.42
C PRO A 78 -11.98 -6.46 -2.86
N TYR A 79 -11.16 -6.34 -1.79
CA TYR A 79 -10.81 -5.07 -1.14
C TYR A 79 -9.65 -4.38 -1.86
N ASN A 80 -9.81 -4.12 -3.16
CA ASN A 80 -8.89 -3.40 -4.01
C ASN A 80 -9.66 -2.34 -4.82
N PHE A 81 -8.96 -1.48 -5.56
CA PHE A 81 -9.58 -0.39 -6.30
C PHE A 81 -10.58 -0.81 -7.39
N LEU A 82 -10.56 -2.08 -7.81
CA LEU A 82 -11.51 -2.64 -8.78
C LEU A 82 -12.74 -3.27 -8.12
N GLY A 83 -12.75 -3.46 -6.80
CA GLY A 83 -13.84 -4.10 -6.07
C GLY A 83 -14.05 -5.57 -6.43
N LYS A 84 -13.02 -6.24 -7.00
CA LYS A 84 -13.12 -7.61 -7.50
C LYS A 84 -11.84 -8.39 -7.18
N GLN A 85 -11.98 -9.64 -6.76
CA GLN A 85 -10.86 -10.57 -6.66
C GLN A 85 -10.34 -10.92 -8.07
N LEU A 86 -9.03 -10.73 -8.28
CA LEU A 86 -8.35 -11.04 -9.55
C LEU A 86 -7.40 -12.24 -9.43
N TYR A 87 -6.80 -12.44 -8.27
CA TYR A 87 -6.00 -13.63 -7.97
C TYR A 87 -6.89 -14.71 -7.36
N HIS A 88 -7.31 -15.69 -8.17
CA HIS A 88 -8.24 -16.73 -7.72
C HIS A 88 -7.54 -17.86 -6.98
N ASP A 89 -6.28 -18.15 -7.35
CA ASP A 89 -5.47 -19.23 -6.81
C ASP A 89 -4.00 -18.82 -6.59
N LEU A 90 -3.69 -17.52 -6.53
CA LEU A 90 -2.39 -16.99 -6.16
C LEU A 90 -2.49 -16.32 -4.79
N THR A 91 -1.85 -16.92 -3.79
CA THR A 91 -1.87 -16.48 -2.39
C THR A 91 -0.48 -16.17 -1.84
N LYS A 92 0.56 -16.61 -2.53
CA LYS A 92 1.97 -16.44 -2.19
C LYS A 92 2.64 -15.39 -3.07
N ALA A 93 3.62 -14.69 -2.53
CA ALA A 93 4.33 -13.63 -3.23
C ALA A 93 5.55 -14.20 -3.99
N PHE A 94 5.29 -14.70 -5.19
CA PHE A 94 6.32 -15.18 -6.11
C PHE A 94 7.03 -14.01 -6.80
N MET A 95 8.34 -14.11 -6.95
CA MET A 95 9.16 -13.14 -7.65
C MET A 95 10.44 -13.77 -8.20
N LEU A 96 11.16 -13.07 -9.08
CA LEU A 96 12.47 -13.53 -9.54
C LEU A 96 13.44 -13.69 -8.36
N PRO A 97 14.32 -14.71 -8.36
CA PRO A 97 15.27 -14.94 -7.28
C PRO A 97 16.11 -13.71 -6.92
N GLU A 98 16.59 -12.96 -7.92
CA GLU A 98 17.35 -11.72 -7.69
C GLU A 98 16.53 -10.65 -6.98
N LEU A 99 15.22 -10.51 -7.30
CA LEU A 99 14.33 -9.59 -6.61
C LEU A 99 14.12 -10.04 -5.16
N ALA A 100 13.89 -11.34 -4.95
CA ALA A 100 13.69 -11.91 -3.63
C ALA A 100 14.91 -11.71 -2.71
N GLU A 101 16.13 -11.91 -3.22
CA GLU A 101 17.36 -11.62 -2.48
C GLU A 101 17.47 -10.14 -2.07
N LYS A 102 17.11 -9.22 -2.97
CA LYS A 102 17.12 -7.78 -2.66
C LYS A 102 16.05 -7.42 -1.62
N VAL A 103 14.85 -8.00 -1.71
CA VAL A 103 13.78 -7.81 -0.71
C VAL A 103 14.21 -8.36 0.66
N LEU A 104 14.83 -9.53 0.70
CA LEU A 104 15.41 -10.10 1.91
C LEU A 104 16.47 -9.17 2.53
N ASN A 105 17.38 -8.63 1.70
CA ASN A 105 18.40 -7.68 2.16
C ASN A 105 17.75 -6.40 2.72
N ALA A 106 16.66 -5.90 2.10
CA ALA A 106 15.89 -4.77 2.61
C ALA A 106 15.25 -5.06 3.97
N GLN A 107 14.66 -6.25 4.16
CA GLN A 107 14.11 -6.70 5.44
C GLN A 107 15.19 -6.75 6.52
N GLN A 108 16.35 -7.33 6.23
CA GLN A 108 17.47 -7.38 7.17
C GLN A 108 17.99 -5.96 7.52
N ALA A 109 18.04 -5.05 6.55
CA ALA A 109 18.41 -3.67 6.79
C ALA A 109 17.35 -2.94 7.65
N LEU A 110 16.06 -3.21 7.41
CA LEU A 110 14.96 -2.70 8.20
C LEU A 110 15.09 -3.16 9.67
N LYS A 111 15.32 -4.45 9.89
CA LYS A 111 15.47 -5.03 11.23
C LYS A 111 16.64 -4.42 12.03
N LYS A 112 17.72 -4.02 11.37
CA LYS A 112 18.84 -3.29 12.02
C LYS A 112 18.46 -1.89 12.47
N ILE A 113 17.53 -1.23 11.81
CA ILE A 113 17.10 0.14 12.12
C ILE A 113 15.89 0.12 13.06
N ARG A 114 14.91 -0.72 12.79
CA ARG A 114 13.63 -0.87 13.48
C ARG A 114 13.29 -2.36 13.62
N PRO A 115 13.81 -3.01 14.67
CA PRO A 115 13.58 -4.45 14.91
C PRO A 115 12.10 -4.82 15.13
N ASP A 116 11.28 -3.83 15.48
CA ASP A 116 9.85 -3.93 15.69
C ASP A 116 9.01 -3.90 14.39
N LEU A 117 9.64 -3.61 13.24
CA LEU A 117 8.94 -3.54 11.95
C LEU A 117 9.31 -4.69 11.02
N ASN A 118 8.39 -4.99 10.12
CA ASN A 118 8.56 -5.94 9.01
C ASN A 118 8.12 -5.29 7.69
N LEU A 119 8.55 -5.90 6.57
CA LEU A 119 7.96 -5.65 5.27
C LEU A 119 6.64 -6.41 5.14
N LEU A 120 5.67 -5.80 4.46
CA LEU A 120 4.39 -6.40 4.08
C LEU A 120 4.22 -6.25 2.57
N ILE A 121 4.14 -7.37 1.85
CA ILE A 121 3.99 -7.40 0.40
C ILE A 121 2.52 -7.30 0.03
N TYR A 122 2.17 -6.37 -0.86
CA TYR A 122 0.83 -6.18 -1.41
C TYR A 122 0.65 -6.76 -2.79
N ASP A 123 1.71 -6.77 -3.62
CA ASP A 123 1.74 -7.41 -4.93
C ASP A 123 3.17 -7.77 -5.33
N ALA A 124 3.31 -8.81 -6.18
CA ALA A 124 4.60 -9.26 -6.69
C ALA A 124 4.47 -9.72 -8.15
N SER A 125 4.50 -11.02 -8.44
CA SER A 125 4.28 -11.54 -9.79
C SER A 125 2.81 -11.43 -10.17
N ARG A 126 2.56 -10.80 -11.32
CA ARG A 126 1.22 -10.61 -11.87
C ARG A 126 1.16 -11.27 -13.25
N PRO A 127 0.41 -12.38 -13.43
CA PRO A 127 0.20 -12.97 -14.75
C PRO A 127 -0.38 -11.97 -15.75
N VAL A 128 -0.04 -12.11 -17.02
CA VAL A 128 -0.49 -11.19 -18.08
C VAL A 128 -2.01 -11.25 -18.25
N SER A 129 -2.63 -12.42 -18.04
CA SER A 129 -4.08 -12.55 -18.04
C SER A 129 -4.76 -11.64 -17.04
N VAL A 130 -4.21 -11.53 -15.82
CA VAL A 130 -4.70 -10.61 -14.78
C VAL A 130 -4.51 -9.15 -15.18
N GLN A 131 -3.37 -8.81 -15.80
CA GLN A 131 -3.15 -7.45 -16.31
C GLN A 131 -4.17 -7.07 -17.39
N TYR A 132 -4.55 -8.00 -18.27
CA TYR A 132 -5.64 -7.80 -19.24
C TYR A 132 -6.99 -7.60 -18.56
N GLU A 133 -7.28 -8.39 -17.52
CA GLU A 133 -8.51 -8.24 -16.76
C GLU A 133 -8.60 -6.86 -16.11
N MET A 134 -7.55 -6.41 -15.40
CA MET A 134 -7.44 -5.07 -14.82
C MET A 134 -7.66 -3.98 -15.89
N TRP A 135 -6.95 -4.07 -17.01
CA TRP A 135 -7.06 -3.12 -18.10
C TRP A 135 -8.49 -3.03 -18.67
N ASN A 136 -9.11 -4.16 -18.90
CA ASN A 136 -10.47 -4.21 -19.44
C ASN A 136 -11.52 -3.60 -18.50
N MET A 137 -11.29 -3.65 -17.18
CA MET A 137 -12.17 -3.03 -16.19
C MET A 137 -12.01 -1.51 -16.15
N VAL A 138 -10.79 -0.99 -16.35
CA VAL A 138 -10.53 0.46 -16.27
C VAL A 138 -10.60 1.19 -17.62
N LYS A 139 -10.55 0.46 -18.72
CA LYS A 139 -10.57 1.02 -20.07
C LYS A 139 -11.81 1.89 -20.29
N GLY A 140 -11.59 3.15 -20.64
CA GLY A 140 -12.67 4.14 -20.84
C GLY A 140 -13.18 4.80 -19.55
N THR A 141 -12.56 4.52 -18.40
CA THR A 141 -12.83 5.21 -17.13
C THR A 141 -11.73 6.22 -16.79
N SER A 142 -11.94 7.02 -15.75
CA SER A 142 -10.94 7.94 -15.20
C SER A 142 -9.72 7.22 -14.59
N MET A 143 -9.83 5.93 -14.28
CA MET A 143 -8.74 5.10 -13.74
C MET A 143 -7.80 4.57 -14.83
N MET A 144 -8.17 4.67 -16.11
CA MET A 144 -7.36 4.14 -17.22
C MET A 144 -5.89 4.62 -17.23
N PRO A 145 -5.53 5.87 -16.88
CA PRO A 145 -4.13 6.32 -16.89
C PRO A 145 -3.23 5.63 -15.85
N TYR A 146 -3.82 5.02 -14.81
CA TYR A 146 -3.09 4.41 -13.68
C TYR A 146 -2.84 2.92 -13.85
N VAL A 147 -3.42 2.29 -14.86
CA VAL A 147 -3.23 0.87 -15.15
C VAL A 147 -2.48 0.71 -16.46
N SER A 148 -1.34 0.01 -16.41
CA SER A 148 -0.53 -0.27 -17.60
C SER A 148 -1.34 -0.98 -18.67
N ASN A 149 -1.31 -0.43 -19.90
CA ASN A 149 -2.00 -1.04 -21.04
C ASN A 149 -1.17 -2.22 -21.60
N PRO A 150 -1.62 -3.47 -21.41
CA PRO A 150 -0.86 -4.65 -21.83
C PRO A 150 -0.66 -4.76 -23.35
N ASN A 151 -1.46 -4.04 -24.17
CA ASN A 151 -1.28 -4.00 -25.62
C ASN A 151 -0.14 -3.04 -26.06
N ARG A 152 0.39 -2.22 -25.14
CA ARG A 152 1.50 -1.28 -25.42
C ARG A 152 2.81 -1.69 -24.74
N GLY A 153 2.78 -2.74 -23.93
CA GLY A 153 3.90 -3.24 -23.16
C GLY A 153 3.45 -3.75 -21.79
N HIS A 154 4.33 -4.46 -21.12
CA HIS A 154 4.03 -5.09 -19.84
C HIS A 154 4.76 -4.38 -18.70
N GLY A 155 4.12 -4.27 -17.53
CA GLY A 155 4.73 -3.77 -16.29
C GLY A 155 5.74 -4.78 -15.72
N MET A 156 6.60 -4.34 -14.82
CA MET A 156 7.62 -5.20 -14.22
C MET A 156 7.04 -6.35 -13.38
N HIS A 157 5.84 -6.20 -12.82
CA HIS A 157 5.09 -7.29 -12.17
C HIS A 157 4.81 -8.47 -13.11
N ASN A 158 4.59 -8.20 -14.40
CA ASN A 158 4.34 -9.26 -15.40
C ASN A 158 5.59 -10.11 -15.72
N TYR A 159 6.73 -9.73 -15.18
CA TYR A 159 8.00 -10.47 -15.27
C TYR A 159 8.46 -11.01 -13.91
N GLY A 160 7.67 -10.83 -12.84
CA GLY A 160 8.12 -11.12 -11.48
C GLY A 160 9.29 -10.24 -11.01
N ALA A 161 9.44 -9.07 -11.59
CA ALA A 161 10.57 -8.15 -11.42
C ALA A 161 10.19 -6.82 -10.75
N ALA A 162 9.03 -6.76 -10.12
CA ALA A 162 8.59 -5.66 -9.25
C ALA A 162 7.89 -6.20 -8.02
N VAL A 163 7.87 -5.38 -6.98
CA VAL A 163 7.16 -5.63 -5.72
C VAL A 163 6.49 -4.35 -5.24
N ASP A 164 5.23 -4.48 -4.81
CA ASP A 164 4.51 -3.46 -4.05
C ASP A 164 4.55 -3.82 -2.58
N VAL A 165 5.06 -2.90 -1.75
CA VAL A 165 5.42 -3.22 -0.36
C VAL A 165 5.20 -2.03 0.56
N THR A 166 4.86 -2.32 1.82
CA THR A 166 4.78 -1.34 2.91
C THR A 166 5.53 -1.81 4.15
N LEU A 167 5.51 -0.99 5.20
CA LEU A 167 6.00 -1.33 6.53
C LEU A 167 4.84 -1.77 7.42
N MET A 168 5.06 -2.79 8.23
CA MET A 168 4.10 -3.34 9.18
C MET A 168 4.71 -3.40 10.58
N ASP A 169 3.93 -3.09 11.61
CA ASP A 169 4.35 -3.22 13.00
C ASP A 169 4.23 -4.67 13.51
N CYS A 170 4.72 -4.91 14.72
CA CYS A 170 4.68 -6.23 15.37
C CYS A 170 3.25 -6.72 15.70
N THR A 171 2.22 -5.88 15.54
CA THR A 171 0.81 -6.27 15.72
C THR A 171 0.13 -6.65 14.40
N GLY A 172 0.87 -6.63 13.29
CA GLY A 172 0.35 -6.93 11.96
C GLY A 172 -0.33 -5.74 11.26
N ARG A 173 -0.17 -4.52 11.78
CA ARG A 173 -0.80 -3.33 11.20
C ARG A 173 0.17 -2.61 10.26
N PRO A 174 -0.27 -2.27 9.03
CA PRO A 174 0.50 -1.40 8.16
C PRO A 174 0.74 -0.03 8.81
N LEU A 175 1.91 0.54 8.60
CA LEU A 175 2.19 1.90 9.03
C LEU A 175 1.49 2.91 8.10
N PRO A 176 1.00 4.05 8.64
CA PRO A 176 0.40 5.09 7.82
C PRO A 176 1.44 5.68 6.85
N MET A 177 1.09 5.77 5.57
CA MET A 177 1.94 6.25 4.49
C MET A 177 1.42 7.54 3.84
N GLY A 178 0.29 8.10 4.32
CA GLY A 178 -0.31 9.35 3.81
C GLY A 178 -1.17 9.17 2.56
N SER A 179 -1.24 7.97 2.03
CA SER A 179 -2.27 7.51 1.11
C SER A 179 -2.38 6.00 1.21
N GLU A 180 -3.53 5.48 0.82
CA GLU A 180 -3.74 4.06 0.66
C GLU A 180 -2.87 3.48 -0.47
N TYR A 181 -2.72 2.16 -0.47
CA TYR A 181 -2.24 1.41 -1.63
C TYR A 181 -3.20 1.60 -2.81
N ASP A 182 -2.68 1.66 -4.03
CA ASP A 182 -3.47 1.93 -5.25
C ASP A 182 -4.24 3.26 -5.24
N TYR A 183 -3.82 4.23 -4.43
CA TYR A 183 -4.40 5.56 -4.44
C TYR A 183 -3.96 6.35 -5.68
N PHE A 184 -4.94 6.88 -6.44
CA PHE A 184 -4.72 7.56 -7.72
C PHE A 184 -4.63 9.09 -7.61
N GLY A 185 -4.24 9.59 -6.46
CA GLY A 185 -4.01 11.00 -6.22
C GLY A 185 -2.52 11.35 -6.07
N VAL A 186 -2.26 12.65 -6.00
CA VAL A 186 -0.89 13.16 -5.89
C VAL A 186 -0.20 12.75 -4.58
N GLU A 187 -0.96 12.35 -3.56
CA GLU A 187 -0.43 11.83 -2.30
C GLU A 187 0.30 10.50 -2.46
N ALA A 188 0.06 9.74 -3.54
CA ALA A 188 0.83 8.55 -3.86
C ALA A 188 2.24 8.87 -4.37
N ASN A 189 2.46 10.07 -4.92
CA ASN A 189 3.71 10.44 -5.57
C ASN A 189 4.86 10.60 -4.58
N THR A 190 6.08 10.28 -5.05
CA THR A 190 7.33 10.39 -4.28
C THR A 190 8.13 11.65 -4.56
N ASN A 191 7.85 12.36 -5.65
CA ASN A 191 8.63 13.52 -6.11
C ASN A 191 8.18 14.85 -5.50
N ASN A 192 7.03 14.90 -4.81
CA ASN A 192 6.42 16.12 -4.25
C ASN A 192 6.14 16.01 -2.74
N GLU A 193 6.71 15.06 -2.03
CA GLU A 193 6.43 14.74 -0.62
C GLU A 193 6.66 15.94 0.33
N GLN A 194 7.69 16.76 0.08
CA GLN A 194 7.94 17.96 0.89
C GLN A 194 6.85 19.02 0.71
N GLN A 195 6.32 19.15 -0.51
CA GLN A 195 5.19 20.02 -0.78
C GLN A 195 3.92 19.49 -0.10
N LEU A 196 3.63 18.18 -0.21
CA LEU A 196 2.49 17.54 0.45
C LEU A 196 2.55 17.73 1.97
N LEU A 197 3.74 17.63 2.58
CA LEU A 197 3.95 17.91 4.00
C LEU A 197 3.67 19.38 4.34
N ALA A 198 4.19 20.32 3.54
CA ALA A 198 3.99 21.75 3.75
C ALA A 198 2.52 22.16 3.62
N GLU A 199 1.77 21.49 2.73
CA GLU A 199 0.34 21.68 2.52
C GLU A 199 -0.54 20.93 3.57
N GLY A 200 0.06 20.13 4.46
CA GLY A 200 -0.63 19.35 5.48
C GLY A 200 -1.43 18.16 4.90
N ARG A 201 -1.13 17.72 3.68
CA ARG A 201 -1.77 16.60 2.99
C ARG A 201 -1.21 15.25 3.42
N ILE A 202 0.04 15.24 3.87
CA ILE A 202 0.64 14.13 4.60
C ILE A 202 1.26 14.66 5.90
N THR A 203 1.35 13.80 6.90
CA THR A 203 1.98 14.13 8.18
C THR A 203 3.48 13.87 8.13
N LYS A 204 4.20 14.46 9.08
CA LYS A 204 5.65 14.19 9.26
C LYS A 204 5.92 12.69 9.48
N ARG A 205 5.07 12.00 10.26
CA ARG A 205 5.19 10.57 10.53
C ARG A 205 5.04 9.73 9.26
N GLU A 206 4.08 10.05 8.42
CA GLU A 206 3.86 9.36 7.15
C GLU A 206 5.05 9.55 6.20
N LEU A 207 5.58 10.76 6.11
CA LEU A 207 6.80 11.02 5.35
C LEU A 207 8.00 10.23 5.89
N GLU A 208 8.20 10.20 7.22
CA GLU A 208 9.28 9.42 7.85
C GLU A 208 9.15 7.92 7.54
N ASN A 209 7.93 7.38 7.56
CA ASN A 209 7.67 5.98 7.19
C ASN A 209 8.03 5.71 5.71
N ARG A 210 7.62 6.56 4.78
CA ARG A 210 8.00 6.45 3.35
C ARG A 210 9.51 6.52 3.15
N LEU A 211 10.17 7.46 3.82
CA LEU A 211 11.63 7.62 3.72
C LEU A 211 12.37 6.40 4.28
N LEU A 212 11.87 5.78 5.36
CA LEU A 212 12.43 4.54 5.90
C LEU A 212 12.26 3.39 4.91
N LEU A 213 11.05 3.17 4.39
CA LEU A 213 10.78 2.14 3.39
C LEU A 213 11.70 2.32 2.17
N ARG A 214 11.70 3.50 1.59
CA ARG A 214 12.55 3.84 0.44
C ARG A 214 14.03 3.61 0.73
N LYS A 215 14.51 4.05 1.89
CA LYS A 215 15.91 3.86 2.30
C LYS A 215 16.33 2.40 2.29
N VAL A 216 15.53 1.49 2.86
CA VAL A 216 15.91 0.08 2.93
C VAL A 216 15.79 -0.61 1.57
N MET A 217 14.74 -0.30 0.80
CA MET A 217 14.51 -0.88 -0.52
C MET A 217 15.58 -0.43 -1.54
N THR A 218 15.85 0.89 -1.63
CA THR A 218 16.88 1.39 -2.55
C THR A 218 18.29 1.04 -2.08
N GLY A 219 18.51 0.97 -0.77
CA GLY A 219 19.77 0.48 -0.20
C GLY A 219 20.06 -0.98 -0.53
N ALA A 220 19.03 -1.78 -0.80
CA ALA A 220 19.14 -3.14 -1.31
C ALA A 220 19.28 -3.21 -2.85
N GLY A 221 19.33 -2.07 -3.55
CA GLY A 221 19.51 -1.98 -5.00
C GLY A 221 18.22 -2.11 -5.81
N LEU A 222 17.09 -1.75 -5.23
CA LEU A 222 15.80 -1.64 -5.93
C LEU A 222 15.53 -0.20 -6.39
N HIS A 223 14.68 -0.04 -7.40
CA HIS A 223 14.42 1.23 -8.06
C HIS A 223 12.99 1.67 -7.85
N ILE A 224 12.81 2.93 -7.40
CA ILE A 224 11.49 3.56 -7.23
C ILE A 224 10.91 4.02 -8.58
N ILE A 225 9.59 4.25 -8.59
CA ILE A 225 8.92 5.10 -9.56
C ILE A 225 8.38 6.37 -8.87
N GLN A 226 8.07 7.40 -9.64
CA GLN A 226 7.66 8.68 -9.06
C GLN A 226 6.18 8.74 -8.67
N SER A 227 5.34 7.93 -9.30
CA SER A 227 3.89 7.93 -9.14
C SER A 227 3.39 7.14 -7.92
N GLU A 228 4.21 6.26 -7.34
CA GLU A 228 3.77 5.26 -6.36
C GLU A 228 4.83 5.08 -5.28
N TRP A 229 4.50 5.35 -4.01
CA TRP A 229 5.44 5.21 -2.90
C TRP A 229 5.73 3.74 -2.52
N TRP A 230 4.82 2.82 -2.89
CA TRP A 230 4.89 1.39 -2.57
C TRP A 230 5.68 0.56 -3.59
N HIS A 231 5.84 1.05 -4.83
CA HIS A 231 6.35 0.27 -5.97
C HIS A 231 7.87 0.32 -6.09
N PHE A 232 8.48 -0.87 -6.22
CA PHE A 232 9.92 -1.02 -6.41
C PHE A 232 10.23 -2.03 -7.51
N ASN A 233 11.01 -1.59 -8.50
CA ASN A 233 11.48 -2.41 -9.61
C ASN A 233 12.84 -3.05 -9.32
N LEU A 234 13.07 -4.26 -9.83
CA LEU A 234 14.36 -4.93 -9.83
C LEU A 234 15.41 -4.13 -10.60
N THR A 235 15.03 -3.58 -11.76
CA THR A 235 15.90 -2.78 -12.62
C THR A 235 15.15 -1.60 -13.23
N SER A 236 15.87 -0.53 -13.52
CA SER A 236 15.40 0.60 -14.36
C SER A 236 15.91 0.50 -15.81
N SER A 237 16.71 -0.51 -16.11
CA SER A 237 17.32 -0.71 -17.44
C SER A 237 16.36 -1.39 -18.42
N GLU A 238 16.05 -0.71 -19.52
CA GLU A 238 15.23 -1.29 -20.59
C GLU A 238 15.95 -2.49 -21.28
N THR A 239 17.28 -2.49 -21.32
CA THR A 239 18.05 -3.60 -21.86
C THR A 239 17.96 -4.85 -21.00
N GLU A 240 17.96 -4.70 -19.67
CA GLU A 240 17.79 -5.83 -18.73
C GLU A 240 16.36 -6.33 -18.76
N ARG A 241 15.37 -5.42 -18.76
CA ARG A 241 13.96 -5.78 -18.88
C ARG A 241 13.68 -6.68 -20.09
N LYS A 242 14.30 -6.43 -21.26
CA LYS A 242 14.13 -7.24 -22.46
C LYS A 242 14.66 -8.67 -22.35
N LYS A 243 15.45 -8.98 -21.33
CA LYS A 243 15.95 -10.34 -21.05
C LYS A 243 15.02 -11.14 -20.13
N LEU A 244 14.06 -10.48 -19.50
CA LEU A 244 13.16 -11.11 -18.54
C LEU A 244 12.10 -11.94 -19.26
N GLN A 245 11.73 -13.08 -18.66
CA GLN A 245 10.67 -13.93 -19.16
C GLN A 245 9.30 -13.37 -18.71
N LEU A 246 8.39 -13.22 -19.65
CA LEU A 246 7.03 -12.79 -19.37
C LEU A 246 6.22 -13.92 -18.71
N ILE A 247 5.43 -13.58 -17.71
CA ILE A 247 4.48 -14.50 -17.06
C ILE A 247 3.19 -14.51 -17.89
N ASP A 248 3.27 -15.20 -19.03
CA ASP A 248 2.22 -15.18 -20.06
C ASP A 248 1.29 -16.39 -19.91
N PHE A 249 0.36 -16.29 -18.94
CA PHE A 249 -0.75 -17.24 -18.76
C PHE A 249 -1.92 -16.60 -18.02
#